data_b7b68fd380a65361fdf191a46f7eaa3a
#
_entry.id   b7b68fd380a65361fdf191a46f7eaa3a
#
_cell.length_a   1.000
_cell.length_b   1.000
_cell.length_c   1.000
_cell.angle_alpha   90.00
_cell.angle_beta   90.00
_cell.angle_gamma   90.00
#
_symmetry.space_group_name_H-M   'P 1'
#
loop_
_entity.id
_entity.type
_entity.pdbx_description
1 polymer ?
#
loop_
_entity_poly.entity_id
_entity_poly.type
_entity_poly.pdbx_seq_one_letter_code
_entity_poly.pdbx_strand_id
1 'polypeptide(L)'
;SSMDELYQYYPGDEYVDWFAYSQFAQGRCQAMIDLARKHGKPLFIAESTPMFQEKGVVASELRLSNPEQANRAWSTWYKELFNTVESNPDVVKAFSYINADWPSEAMWQGDTVIFSKIDARLQINPDITVKWKEKMKMERYIHEPIAHIE
;
A
#
# COMPACT_ATOMS: atom_id res chain seq x y z
N SER A 1 -1.25 13.13 -8.39
CA SER A 1 -2.56 13.76 -8.55
C SER A 1 -2.68 14.95 -7.62
N SER A 2 -3.25 16.03 -8.08
CA SER A 2 -3.65 17.18 -7.26
C SER A 2 -5.09 17.03 -6.74
N MET A 3 -5.48 17.82 -5.74
CA MET A 3 -6.87 17.82 -5.28
C MET A 3 -7.84 18.24 -6.39
N ASP A 4 -7.46 19.22 -7.23
CA ASP A 4 -8.31 19.70 -8.33
C ASP A 4 -8.57 18.62 -9.39
N GLU A 5 -7.56 17.78 -9.69
CA GLU A 5 -7.75 16.62 -10.57
C GLU A 5 -8.71 15.59 -9.95
N LEU A 6 -8.61 15.33 -8.65
CA LEU A 6 -9.48 14.37 -7.96
C LEU A 6 -10.92 14.85 -7.91
N TYR A 7 -11.16 16.17 -7.75
CA TYR A 7 -12.51 16.74 -7.73
C TYR A 7 -13.27 16.54 -9.04
N GLN A 8 -12.59 16.40 -10.17
CA GLN A 8 -13.26 16.13 -11.45
C GLN A 8 -14.00 14.79 -11.47
N TYR A 9 -13.61 13.87 -10.60
CA TYR A 9 -14.19 12.52 -10.51
C TYR A 9 -15.01 12.31 -9.24
N TYR A 10 -15.08 13.32 -8.37
CA TYR A 10 -15.80 13.20 -7.11
C TYR A 10 -17.28 13.57 -7.28
N PRO A 11 -18.21 12.59 -7.13
CA PRO A 11 -19.63 12.81 -7.38
C PRO A 11 -20.37 13.53 -6.24
N GLY A 12 -19.75 13.63 -5.07
CA GLY A 12 -20.33 14.24 -3.86
C GLY A 12 -20.43 13.29 -2.67
N ASP A 13 -20.57 13.86 -1.48
CA ASP A 13 -20.56 13.14 -0.19
C ASP A 13 -21.67 12.11 -0.06
N GLU A 14 -22.78 12.30 -0.73
CA GLU A 14 -23.94 11.39 -0.71
C GLU A 14 -23.71 10.08 -1.48
N TYR A 15 -22.70 10.05 -2.37
CA TYR A 15 -22.36 8.90 -3.19
C TYR A 15 -21.08 8.20 -2.76
N VAL A 16 -20.30 8.78 -1.84
CA VAL A 16 -18.99 8.27 -1.44
C VAL A 16 -18.96 8.02 0.07
N ASP A 17 -18.82 6.76 0.46
CA ASP A 17 -18.63 6.37 1.86
C ASP A 17 -17.16 6.29 2.25
N TRP A 18 -16.30 5.86 1.33
CA TRP A 18 -14.86 5.72 1.51
C TRP A 18 -14.08 6.29 0.34
N PHE A 19 -12.99 6.96 0.63
CA PHE A 19 -11.94 7.22 -0.34
C PHE A 19 -10.95 6.06 -0.39
N ALA A 20 -10.34 5.82 -1.56
CA ALA A 20 -9.32 4.80 -1.67
C ALA A 20 -8.27 5.16 -2.72
N TYR A 21 -7.06 4.63 -2.55
CA TYR A 21 -6.00 4.68 -3.56
C TYR A 21 -5.09 3.47 -3.46
N SER A 22 -4.34 3.20 -4.55
CA SER A 22 -3.32 2.15 -4.58
C SER A 22 -1.94 2.74 -4.32
N GLN A 23 -1.18 2.15 -3.38
CA GLN A 23 0.17 2.57 -3.03
C GLN A 23 1.19 1.59 -3.60
N PHE A 24 1.75 1.96 -4.75
CA PHE A 24 2.81 1.23 -5.44
C PHE A 24 4.09 2.08 -5.46
N ALA A 25 4.79 2.17 -6.60
CA ALA A 25 6.01 2.94 -6.75
C ALA A 25 5.84 4.45 -6.51
N GLN A 26 4.64 4.99 -6.77
CA GLN A 26 4.31 6.40 -6.55
C GLN A 26 4.22 6.79 -5.08
N GLY A 27 4.20 5.80 -4.15
CA GLY A 27 4.10 6.03 -2.73
C GLY A 27 2.76 6.62 -2.28
N ARG A 28 2.79 7.43 -1.23
CA ARG A 28 1.63 8.04 -0.61
C ARG A 28 0.94 9.06 -1.52
N CYS A 29 -0.37 8.98 -1.62
CA CYS A 29 -1.20 10.00 -2.28
C CYS A 29 -1.71 11.03 -1.25
N GLN A 30 -0.91 12.07 -0.99
CA GLN A 30 -1.26 13.10 -0.01
C GLN A 30 -2.57 13.83 -0.39
N ALA A 31 -2.78 14.10 -1.67
CA ALA A 31 -4.01 14.77 -2.13
C ALA A 31 -5.28 13.97 -1.81
N MET A 32 -5.23 12.62 -1.88
CA MET A 32 -6.36 11.76 -1.50
C MET A 32 -6.60 11.77 0.01
N ILE A 33 -5.52 11.78 0.81
CA ILE A 33 -5.60 11.88 2.28
C ILE A 33 -6.26 13.20 2.68
N ASP A 34 -5.82 14.30 2.08
CA ASP A 34 -6.35 15.65 2.38
C ASP A 34 -7.79 15.79 1.92
N LEU A 35 -8.14 15.21 0.78
CA LEU A 35 -9.52 15.19 0.26
C LEU A 35 -10.45 14.42 1.20
N ALA A 36 -10.07 13.21 1.59
CA ALA A 36 -10.83 12.39 2.54
C ALA A 36 -11.05 13.12 3.88
N ARG A 37 -9.99 13.75 4.41
CA ARG A 37 -10.05 14.54 5.65
C ARG A 37 -11.00 15.73 5.50
N LYS A 38 -10.93 16.45 4.39
CA LYS A 38 -11.80 17.61 4.11
C LYS A 38 -13.28 17.23 4.08
N HIS A 39 -13.61 16.05 3.57
CA HIS A 39 -14.97 15.52 3.48
C HIS A 39 -15.39 14.67 4.70
N GLY A 40 -14.54 14.54 5.71
CA GLY A 40 -14.83 13.74 6.91
C GLY A 40 -15.07 12.26 6.62
N LYS A 41 -14.49 11.74 5.55
CA LYS A 41 -14.66 10.35 5.11
C LYS A 41 -13.42 9.51 5.43
N PRO A 42 -13.59 8.21 5.74
CA PRO A 42 -12.47 7.30 5.92
C PRO A 42 -11.75 7.03 4.59
N LEU A 43 -10.47 6.68 4.69
CA LEU A 43 -9.63 6.32 3.56
C LEU A 43 -9.08 4.90 3.72
N PHE A 44 -9.08 4.17 2.63
CA PHE A 44 -8.53 2.84 2.49
C PHE A 44 -7.36 2.84 1.49
N ILE A 45 -6.18 2.38 1.89
CA ILE A 45 -5.13 2.01 0.95
C ILE A 45 -5.50 0.65 0.39
N ALA A 46 -6.26 0.63 -0.71
CA ALA A 46 -6.95 -0.53 -1.23
C ALA A 46 -6.02 -1.60 -1.79
N GLU A 47 -4.88 -1.17 -2.31
CA GLU A 47 -3.84 -2.03 -2.86
C GLU A 47 -2.47 -1.49 -2.47
N SER A 48 -1.60 -2.36 -2.00
CA SER A 48 -0.22 -1.97 -1.76
C SER A 48 0.75 -3.13 -2.00
N THR A 49 1.82 -2.85 -2.72
CA THR A 49 2.94 -3.76 -2.92
C THR A 49 4.20 -2.95 -3.18
N PRO A 50 5.37 -3.36 -2.62
CA PRO A 50 6.59 -2.62 -2.81
C PRO A 50 7.03 -2.63 -4.27
N MET A 51 7.32 -1.45 -4.79
CA MET A 51 7.92 -1.21 -6.09
C MET A 51 8.96 -0.11 -5.98
N PHE A 52 10.00 -0.18 -6.77
CA PHE A 52 10.97 0.91 -6.85
C PHE A 52 10.76 1.72 -8.12
N GLN A 53 10.88 3.03 -7.98
CA GLN A 53 10.90 3.94 -9.12
C GLN A 53 12.34 4.43 -9.33
N GLU A 54 12.87 4.24 -10.53
CA GLU A 54 14.18 4.74 -10.91
C GLU A 54 14.04 5.67 -12.11
N LYS A 55 14.56 6.89 -12.00
CA LYS A 55 14.59 7.89 -13.07
C LYS A 55 13.23 8.16 -13.74
N GLY A 56 12.14 8.15 -12.94
CA GLY A 56 10.79 8.40 -13.46
C GLY A 56 10.13 7.25 -14.19
N VAL A 57 10.81 6.12 -14.32
CA VAL A 57 10.27 4.88 -14.89
C VAL A 57 9.98 3.95 -13.72
N VAL A 58 8.81 3.29 -13.75
CA VAL A 58 8.57 2.19 -12.81
C VAL A 58 9.58 1.12 -13.13
N ALA A 59 10.50 0.98 -12.23
CA ALA A 59 11.71 0.24 -12.49
C ALA A 59 11.67 -1.12 -11.85
N SER A 60 12.57 -1.80 -12.23
CA SER A 60 13.46 -2.73 -11.59
C SER A 60 12.78 -3.89 -10.87
N GLU A 61 13.42 -4.98 -11.07
CA GLU A 61 13.21 -6.20 -10.32
C GLU A 61 13.22 -5.94 -8.82
N LEU A 62 12.18 -6.39 -8.15
CA LEU A 62 12.11 -6.49 -6.70
C LEU A 62 11.80 -7.93 -6.33
N ARG A 63 12.73 -8.57 -5.65
CA ARG A 63 12.52 -9.90 -5.05
C ARG A 63 12.88 -9.83 -3.58
N LEU A 64 11.91 -10.03 -2.71
CA LEU A 64 12.18 -10.01 -1.26
C LEU A 64 13.07 -11.16 -0.81
N SER A 65 13.25 -12.21 -1.62
CA SER A 65 14.27 -13.24 -1.39
C SER A 65 15.70 -12.71 -1.49
N ASN A 66 15.92 -11.58 -2.18
CA ASN A 66 17.23 -10.90 -2.21
C ASN A 66 17.37 -9.99 -0.97
N PRO A 67 18.35 -10.24 -0.07
CA PRO A 67 18.49 -9.49 1.19
C PRO A 67 18.71 -7.99 1.01
N GLU A 68 19.46 -7.58 -0.01
CA GLU A 68 19.71 -6.15 -0.28
C GLU A 68 18.44 -5.44 -0.73
N GLN A 69 17.70 -6.04 -1.67
CA GLN A 69 16.43 -5.51 -2.14
C GLN A 69 15.39 -5.49 -1.02
N ALA A 70 15.33 -6.52 -0.18
CA ALA A 70 14.46 -6.59 0.98
C ALA A 70 14.76 -5.48 2.00
N ASN A 71 16.03 -5.24 2.32
CA ASN A 71 16.45 -4.16 3.22
C ASN A 71 16.13 -2.79 2.63
N ARG A 72 16.35 -2.58 1.34
CA ARG A 72 15.96 -1.35 0.65
C ARG A 72 14.44 -1.16 0.71
N ALA A 73 13.66 -2.19 0.39
CA ALA A 73 12.20 -2.13 0.44
C ALA A 73 11.71 -1.78 1.85
N TRP A 74 12.28 -2.41 2.89
CA TRP A 74 11.88 -2.14 4.27
C TRP A 74 12.19 -0.70 4.70
N SER A 75 13.38 -0.22 4.41
CA SER A 75 13.84 1.11 4.81
C SER A 75 13.19 2.26 4.03
N THR A 76 12.59 2.00 2.90
CA THR A 76 11.93 2.99 2.05
C THR A 76 10.42 2.75 1.97
N TRP A 77 10.00 1.80 1.18
CA TRP A 77 8.59 1.59 0.83
C TRP A 77 7.72 1.17 2.03
N TYR A 78 8.14 0.14 2.80
CA TYR A 78 7.38 -0.29 3.98
C TYR A 78 7.34 0.80 5.05
N LYS A 79 8.47 1.48 5.26
CA LYS A 79 8.51 2.61 6.20
C LYS A 79 7.53 3.72 5.80
N GLU A 80 7.42 4.01 4.51
CA GLU A 80 6.46 5.00 4.02
C GLU A 80 5.03 4.54 4.20
N LEU A 81 4.70 3.27 3.88
CA LEU A 81 3.38 2.69 4.09
C LEU A 81 2.95 2.83 5.56
N PHE A 82 3.78 2.36 6.49
CA PHE A 82 3.47 2.43 7.90
C PHE A 82 3.39 3.86 8.41
N ASN A 83 4.29 4.74 7.98
CA ASN A 83 4.20 6.17 8.32
C ASN A 83 2.90 6.79 7.82
N THR A 84 2.45 6.44 6.64
CA THR A 84 1.18 6.94 6.10
C THR A 84 0.01 6.55 6.99
N VAL A 85 -0.07 5.28 7.37
CA VAL A 85 -1.12 4.75 8.26
C VAL A 85 -1.02 5.35 9.67
N GLU A 86 0.19 5.37 10.24
CA GLU A 86 0.42 5.75 11.63
C GLU A 86 0.34 7.26 11.88
N SER A 87 0.63 8.08 10.86
CA SER A 87 0.57 9.55 10.97
C SER A 87 -0.79 10.16 10.60
N ASN A 88 -1.71 9.35 10.05
CA ASN A 88 -3.04 9.81 9.65
C ASN A 88 -4.17 8.94 10.24
N PRO A 89 -4.17 8.69 11.59
CA PRO A 89 -5.13 7.79 12.22
C PRO A 89 -6.56 8.32 12.17
N ASP A 90 -6.72 9.63 11.98
CA ASP A 90 -8.00 10.31 11.80
C ASP A 90 -8.70 9.91 10.52
N VAL A 91 -7.94 9.62 9.45
CA VAL A 91 -8.44 9.39 8.11
C VAL A 91 -8.16 7.98 7.61
N VAL A 92 -6.90 7.50 7.68
CA VAL A 92 -6.53 6.18 7.16
C VAL A 92 -7.00 5.10 8.11
N LYS A 93 -8.06 4.39 7.72
CA LYS A 93 -8.73 3.37 8.55
C LYS A 93 -8.41 1.94 8.16
N ALA A 94 -7.94 1.72 6.94
CA ALA A 94 -7.61 0.40 6.46
C ALA A 94 -6.49 0.44 5.41
N PHE A 95 -5.75 -0.65 5.32
CA PHE A 95 -4.89 -0.93 4.17
C PHE A 95 -4.88 -2.42 3.86
N SER A 96 -4.64 -2.77 2.60
CA SER A 96 -4.36 -4.13 2.19
C SER A 96 -2.97 -4.25 1.59
N TYR A 97 -2.34 -5.40 1.79
CA TYR A 97 -1.05 -5.74 1.22
C TYR A 97 -1.19 -6.89 0.25
N ILE A 98 -0.68 -6.72 -0.98
CA ILE A 98 -0.72 -7.77 -1.98
C ILE A 98 0.50 -8.67 -1.80
N ASN A 99 0.29 -9.80 -1.17
CA ASN A 99 1.32 -10.80 -0.84
C ASN A 99 1.47 -11.81 -1.99
N ALA A 100 1.95 -11.37 -3.14
CA ALA A 100 1.94 -12.14 -4.37
C ALA A 100 3.33 -12.37 -4.97
N ASP A 101 3.45 -13.52 -5.65
CA ASP A 101 4.50 -13.83 -6.61
C ASP A 101 3.97 -13.48 -8.00
N TRP A 102 4.03 -12.21 -8.35
CA TRP A 102 3.50 -11.72 -9.61
C TRP A 102 4.08 -12.41 -10.85
N PRO A 103 5.40 -12.75 -10.90
CA PRO A 103 5.97 -13.49 -12.01
C PRO A 103 5.36 -14.87 -12.27
N SER A 104 4.80 -15.51 -11.23
CA SER A 104 4.16 -16.83 -11.37
C SER A 104 2.74 -16.76 -11.92
N GLU A 105 2.12 -15.58 -11.89
CA GLU A 105 0.75 -15.38 -12.34
C GLU A 105 0.70 -15.18 -13.86
N ALA A 106 -0.08 -15.99 -14.56
CA ALA A 106 -0.13 -16.02 -16.03
C ALA A 106 -0.46 -14.65 -16.66
N MET A 107 -1.32 -13.87 -16.02
CA MET A 107 -1.74 -12.55 -16.53
C MET A 107 -0.62 -11.48 -16.42
N TRP A 108 0.41 -11.71 -15.64
CA TRP A 108 1.51 -10.77 -15.42
C TRP A 108 2.83 -11.21 -16.07
N GLN A 109 2.78 -12.23 -16.91
CA GLN A 109 3.98 -12.69 -17.64
C GLN A 109 4.24 -11.80 -18.86
N GLY A 110 5.54 -11.56 -19.12
CA GLY A 110 6.02 -10.80 -20.27
C GLY A 110 6.98 -9.68 -19.89
N ASP A 111 7.95 -9.42 -20.71
CA ASP A 111 9.05 -8.48 -20.42
C ASP A 111 8.60 -7.02 -20.27
N THR A 112 7.45 -6.66 -20.83
CA THR A 112 6.89 -5.31 -20.78
C THR A 112 5.96 -5.09 -19.59
N VAL A 113 5.62 -6.14 -18.86
CA VAL A 113 4.71 -6.07 -17.71
C VAL A 113 5.53 -5.80 -16.45
N ILE A 114 5.29 -4.67 -15.82
CA ILE A 114 6.01 -4.21 -14.62
C ILE A 114 5.97 -5.27 -13.51
N PHE A 115 4.81 -5.86 -13.28
CA PHE A 115 4.60 -6.85 -12.23
C PHE A 115 5.35 -8.16 -12.46
N SER A 116 5.75 -8.49 -13.71
CA SER A 116 6.53 -9.69 -14.02
C SER A 116 7.88 -9.79 -13.30
N LYS A 117 8.33 -8.68 -12.71
CA LYS A 117 9.63 -8.58 -12.03
C LYS A 117 9.54 -8.47 -10.51
N ILE A 118 8.32 -8.61 -9.94
CA ILE A 118 8.08 -8.34 -8.52
C ILE A 118 7.62 -9.61 -7.81
N ASP A 119 8.42 -10.09 -6.87
CA ASP A 119 8.03 -11.08 -5.87
C ASP A 119 8.04 -10.43 -4.49
N ALA A 120 6.85 -10.05 -4.03
CA ALA A 120 6.63 -9.29 -2.82
C ALA A 120 6.08 -10.15 -1.67
N ARG A 121 6.21 -11.48 -1.74
CA ARG A 121 5.74 -12.35 -0.67
C ARG A 121 6.56 -12.14 0.61
N LEU A 122 5.88 -11.80 1.69
CA LEU A 122 6.51 -11.54 3.00
C LEU A 122 7.26 -12.77 3.53
N GLN A 123 6.69 -13.96 3.32
CA GLN A 123 7.19 -15.21 3.90
C GLN A 123 8.49 -15.73 3.27
N ILE A 124 8.91 -15.20 2.12
CA ILE A 124 10.16 -15.64 1.47
C ILE A 124 11.41 -15.02 2.09
N ASN A 125 11.24 -13.99 2.94
CA ASN A 125 12.35 -13.35 3.65
C ASN A 125 12.07 -13.36 5.16
N PRO A 126 12.86 -14.10 5.95
CA PRO A 126 12.65 -14.21 7.40
C PRO A 126 12.68 -12.87 8.13
N ASP A 127 13.58 -11.96 7.75
CA ASP A 127 13.73 -10.64 8.40
C ASP A 127 12.50 -9.76 8.12
N ILE A 128 12.01 -9.76 6.89
CA ILE A 128 10.77 -9.06 6.51
C ILE A 128 9.59 -9.65 7.28
N THR A 129 9.50 -10.99 7.34
CA THR A 129 8.44 -11.68 8.08
C THR A 129 8.42 -11.26 9.55
N VAL A 130 9.57 -11.22 10.21
CA VAL A 130 9.66 -10.82 11.62
C VAL A 130 9.24 -9.37 11.80
N LYS A 131 9.82 -8.46 11.02
CA LYS A 131 9.50 -7.02 11.08
C LYS A 131 8.03 -6.73 10.81
N TRP A 132 7.44 -7.41 9.82
CA TRP A 132 6.00 -7.30 9.51
C TRP A 132 5.15 -7.76 10.70
N LYS A 133 5.45 -8.96 11.24
CA LYS A 133 4.71 -9.49 12.39
C LYS A 133 4.79 -8.58 13.62
N GLU A 134 5.96 -7.98 13.87
CA GLU A 134 6.10 -7.01 14.97
C GLU A 134 5.22 -5.77 14.76
N LYS A 135 5.15 -5.25 13.53
CA LYS A 135 4.23 -4.17 13.19
C LYS A 135 2.76 -4.58 13.42
N MET A 136 2.38 -5.76 12.95
CA MET A 136 1.00 -6.25 13.05
C MET A 136 0.55 -6.58 14.48
N LYS A 137 1.47 -6.71 15.44
CA LYS A 137 1.13 -6.87 16.86
C LYS A 137 0.72 -5.56 17.55
N MET A 138 0.95 -4.41 16.92
CA MET A 138 0.54 -3.14 17.51
C MET A 138 -0.98 -3.09 17.64
N GLU A 139 -1.50 -2.64 18.79
CA GLU A 139 -2.93 -2.60 19.13
C GLU A 139 -3.80 -1.91 18.09
N ARG A 140 -3.25 -0.97 17.35
CA ARG A 140 -3.95 -0.26 16.29
C ARG A 140 -4.33 -1.12 15.07
N TYR A 141 -3.69 -2.28 14.86
CA TYR A 141 -3.96 -3.17 13.74
C TYR A 141 -4.92 -4.28 14.17
N ILE A 142 -6.12 -4.25 13.63
CA ILE A 142 -7.20 -5.19 13.94
C ILE A 142 -7.24 -6.23 12.80
N HIS A 143 -7.12 -7.50 13.17
CA HIS A 143 -7.05 -8.63 12.22
C HIS A 143 -8.29 -9.52 12.27
N GLU A 144 -9.13 -9.37 13.29
CA GLU A 144 -10.35 -10.15 13.47
C GLU A 144 -11.56 -9.21 13.51
N PRO A 145 -12.72 -9.67 13.07
CA PRO A 145 -13.94 -8.90 13.23
C PRO A 145 -14.15 -8.55 14.71
N ILE A 146 -14.40 -7.28 14.99
CA ILE A 146 -14.83 -6.88 16.33
C ILE A 146 -16.20 -7.55 16.54
N ALA A 147 -16.31 -8.40 17.55
CA ALA A 147 -17.60 -8.95 17.93
C ALA A 147 -18.57 -7.77 18.18
N HIS A 148 -19.70 -7.75 17.50
CA HIS A 148 -20.72 -6.76 17.75
C HIS A 148 -21.12 -6.90 19.23
N ILE A 149 -20.84 -5.85 20.00
CA ILE A 149 -21.42 -5.69 21.32
C ILE A 149 -22.89 -5.36 21.02
N GLU A 150 -23.77 -6.33 21.26
CA GLU A 150 -25.23 -6.12 21.26
C GLU A 150 -25.62 -5.12 22.37
#